data_a68e22b99a98b79834b3a707cb43dd06
#
_entry.id   a68e22b99a98b79834b3a707cb43dd06
#
_cell.length_a   1.000
_cell.length_b   1.000
_cell.length_c   1.000
_cell.angle_alpha   90.00
_cell.angle_beta   90.00
_cell.angle_gamma   90.00
#
_symmetry.space_group_name_H-M   'P 1'
#
loop_
_entity.id
_entity.type
_entity.pdbx_description
1 polymer ?
#
loop_
_entity_poly.entity_id
_entity_poly.type
_entity_poly.pdbx_seq_one_letter_code
_entity_poly.pdbx_strand_id
1 'polypeptide(L)'
;MKKSISLFFVTALLAGCSAKAPTLLNTQSPILNIEAPAAERVEAGVERDSAWVKNKTEQPVNLAYRLFWYDKHGVTVTAEEPAIWHRLALQPLQKQPLTLARPTADSANYRLYLRLN
;
A
#
# COMPACT_ATOMS: atom_id res chain seq x y z
N MET A 1 -20.22 -14.89 -51.98
CA MET A 1 -21.00 -15.33 -51.06
C MET A 1 -20.44 -15.56 -49.73
N LYS A 2 -19.46 -16.02 -49.48
CA LYS A 2 -19.01 -16.24 -48.19
C LYS A 2 -18.02 -15.33 -47.73
N LYS A 3 -17.75 -14.24 -48.36
CA LYS A 3 -16.71 -13.40 -47.88
C LYS A 3 -17.08 -12.46 -46.85
N SER A 4 -18.30 -12.22 -46.59
CA SER A 4 -18.71 -11.19 -45.64
C SER A 4 -18.45 -11.60 -44.18
N ILE A 5 -18.06 -12.79 -43.95
CA ILE A 5 -17.94 -13.26 -42.59
C ILE A 5 -16.77 -12.65 -41.84
N SER A 6 -15.72 -12.33 -42.56
CA SER A 6 -14.51 -11.90 -41.88
C SER A 6 -14.61 -10.50 -41.31
N LEU A 7 -15.64 -9.76 -41.60
CA LEU A 7 -15.74 -8.44 -41.07
C LEU A 7 -16.06 -8.36 -39.59
N PHE A 8 -16.63 -9.38 -39.06
CA PHE A 8 -17.02 -9.32 -37.68
C PHE A 8 -15.91 -9.26 -36.71
N PHE A 9 -14.81 -9.86 -37.03
CA PHE A 9 -13.75 -9.96 -36.06
C PHE A 9 -13.12 -8.63 -35.71
N VAL A 10 -13.15 -7.70 -36.62
CA VAL A 10 -12.46 -6.45 -36.40
C VAL A 10 -13.12 -5.61 -35.34
N THR A 11 -14.43 -5.61 -35.32
CA THR A 11 -15.13 -4.80 -34.35
C THR A 11 -15.00 -5.29 -32.93
N ALA A 12 -14.88 -6.58 -32.73
CA ALA A 12 -14.83 -7.12 -31.40
C ALA A 12 -13.58 -6.70 -30.65
N LEU A 13 -12.50 -6.53 -31.36
CA LEU A 13 -11.25 -6.20 -30.71
C LEU A 13 -11.20 -4.79 -30.15
N LEU A 14 -11.88 -3.88 -30.79
CA LEU A 14 -11.86 -2.49 -30.36
C LEU A 14 -12.60 -2.29 -29.06
N ALA A 15 -13.62 -3.05 -28.81
CA ALA A 15 -14.40 -2.88 -27.61
C ALA A 15 -13.62 -3.23 -26.36
N GLY A 16 -12.70 -4.16 -26.45
CA GLY A 16 -11.93 -4.58 -25.30
C GLY A 16 -10.92 -3.56 -24.82
N CYS A 17 -10.43 -2.74 -25.72
CA CYS A 17 -9.38 -1.80 -25.34
C CYS A 17 -9.88 -0.59 -24.58
N SER A 18 -11.09 -0.19 -24.82
CA SER A 18 -11.60 1.01 -24.17
C SER A 18 -12.08 0.80 -22.76
N ALA A 19 -12.13 -0.44 -22.33
CA ALA A 19 -12.64 -0.75 -21.01
C ALA A 19 -11.67 -0.40 -19.86
N LYS A 20 -10.44 -0.12 -20.19
CA LYS A 20 -9.45 0.08 -19.16
C LYS A 20 -9.13 1.52 -18.98
N ALA A 21 -9.92 2.21 -18.25
CA ALA A 21 -9.54 3.54 -17.81
C ALA A 21 -8.55 3.40 -16.67
N PRO A 22 -7.31 3.79 -16.84
CA PRO A 22 -6.36 3.67 -15.74
C PRO A 22 -6.74 4.61 -14.63
N THR A 23 -6.90 4.06 -13.47
CA THR A 23 -7.08 4.86 -12.28
C THR A 23 -5.72 5.05 -11.69
N LEU A 24 -5.22 6.24 -11.76
CA LEU A 24 -3.87 6.52 -11.32
C LEU A 24 -3.72 6.46 -9.83
N LEU A 25 -4.78 6.69 -9.10
CA LEU A 25 -4.73 6.72 -7.66
C LEU A 25 -5.83 5.87 -7.08
N ASN A 26 -5.44 4.81 -6.41
CA ASN A 26 -6.39 4.04 -5.63
C ASN A 26 -6.40 4.59 -4.23
N THR A 27 -7.35 5.47 -3.93
CA THR A 27 -7.44 6.11 -2.62
C THR A 27 -8.14 5.25 -1.59
N GLN A 28 -8.56 4.05 -1.98
CA GLN A 28 -9.33 3.19 -1.10
C GLN A 28 -8.53 2.03 -0.50
N SER A 29 -7.34 1.80 -0.97
CA SER A 29 -6.49 0.72 -0.49
C SER A 29 -5.20 1.26 0.10
N PRO A 30 -4.79 0.77 1.25
CA PRO A 30 -3.52 1.19 1.84
C PRO A 30 -2.33 0.82 0.95
N ILE A 31 -1.27 1.58 1.08
CA ILE A 31 -0.06 1.40 0.30
C ILE A 31 1.08 1.01 1.22
N LEU A 32 1.82 -0.01 0.83
CA LEU A 32 2.98 -0.47 1.56
C LEU A 32 4.24 -0.11 0.79
N ASN A 33 5.15 0.61 1.45
CA ASN A 33 6.49 0.89 0.94
C ASN A 33 7.51 0.35 1.92
N ILE A 34 8.35 -0.55 1.47
CA ILE A 34 9.44 -1.08 2.27
C ILE A 34 10.75 -0.82 1.53
N GLU A 35 11.70 -0.20 2.21
CA GLU A 35 13.03 -0.04 1.63
C GLU A 35 13.69 -1.40 1.45
N ALA A 36 14.50 -1.53 0.41
CA ALA A 36 15.07 -2.81 0.02
C ALA A 36 15.81 -3.53 1.15
N PRO A 37 16.65 -2.87 1.96
CA PRO A 37 17.31 -3.56 3.05
C PRO A 37 16.34 -4.12 4.10
N ALA A 38 15.25 -3.40 4.36
CA ALA A 38 14.23 -3.88 5.29
C ALA A 38 13.43 -5.04 4.69
N ALA A 39 13.15 -4.99 3.40
CA ALA A 39 12.38 -6.03 2.72
C ALA A 39 13.06 -7.40 2.75
N GLU A 40 14.37 -7.42 2.90
CA GLU A 40 15.11 -8.68 3.04
C GLU A 40 14.87 -9.34 4.37
N ARG A 41 14.46 -8.58 5.38
CA ARG A 41 14.36 -9.08 6.74
C ARG A 41 12.95 -9.18 7.26
N VAL A 42 12.04 -8.38 6.73
CA VAL A 42 10.67 -8.35 7.23
C VAL A 42 9.67 -8.44 6.10
N GLU A 43 8.48 -8.87 6.46
CA GLU A 43 7.31 -8.73 5.60
C GLU A 43 6.26 -7.94 6.36
N ALA A 44 5.35 -7.36 5.65
CA ALA A 44 4.30 -6.54 6.25
C ALA A 44 3.00 -6.69 5.49
N GLY A 45 1.91 -6.47 6.19
CA GLY A 45 0.59 -6.42 5.59
C GLY A 45 -0.09 -5.14 5.95
N VAL A 46 -0.80 -4.56 4.99
CA VAL A 46 -1.57 -3.35 5.22
C VAL A 46 -3.00 -3.61 4.77
N GLU A 47 -3.93 -3.37 5.68
CA GLU A 47 -5.34 -3.49 5.43
C GLU A 47 -6.01 -2.20 5.87
N ARG A 48 -7.29 -2.06 5.58
CA ARG A 48 -7.99 -0.82 5.84
C ARG A 48 -7.89 -0.37 7.29
N ASP A 49 -8.08 -1.29 8.22
CA ASP A 49 -8.17 -0.97 9.64
C ASP A 49 -7.05 -1.61 10.45
N SER A 50 -6.12 -2.27 9.80
CA SER A 50 -5.05 -2.95 10.51
C SER A 50 -3.79 -3.02 9.67
N ALA A 51 -2.66 -3.09 10.33
CA ALA A 51 -1.37 -3.31 9.69
C ALA A 51 -0.50 -4.13 10.63
N TRP A 52 0.43 -4.85 10.08
CA TRP A 52 1.34 -5.68 10.85
C TRP A 52 2.69 -5.77 10.15
N VAL A 53 3.72 -6.08 10.95
CA VAL A 53 5.06 -6.33 10.45
C VAL A 53 5.59 -7.61 11.10
N LYS A 54 6.25 -8.44 10.32
CA LYS A 54 6.81 -9.69 10.80
C LYS A 54 8.29 -9.79 10.46
N ASN A 55 9.08 -10.16 11.45
CA ASN A 55 10.49 -10.49 11.24
C ASN A 55 10.59 -11.89 10.65
N LYS A 56 11.13 -12.00 9.42
CA LYS A 56 11.28 -13.28 8.73
C LYS A 56 12.54 -14.02 9.15
N THR A 57 13.38 -13.42 9.96
CA THR A 57 14.71 -13.94 10.26
C THR A 57 14.79 -14.47 11.68
N GLU A 58 15.88 -15.15 11.96
CA GLU A 58 16.19 -15.63 13.29
C GLU A 58 17.05 -14.66 14.09
N GLN A 59 17.20 -13.44 13.61
CA GLN A 59 17.92 -12.38 14.28
C GLN A 59 16.95 -11.25 14.64
N PRO A 60 17.19 -10.55 15.75
CA PRO A 60 16.38 -9.37 16.05
C PRO A 60 16.53 -8.31 14.95
N VAL A 61 15.46 -7.58 14.70
CA VAL A 61 15.46 -6.51 13.69
C VAL A 61 14.90 -5.24 14.31
N ASN A 62 15.59 -4.14 14.08
CA ASN A 62 15.12 -2.83 14.48
C ASN A 62 14.66 -2.08 13.23
N LEU A 63 13.45 -1.58 13.30
CA LEU A 63 12.80 -0.87 12.19
C LEU A 63 12.38 0.51 12.61
N ALA A 64 12.19 1.36 11.64
CA ALA A 64 11.50 2.62 11.79
C ALA A 64 10.35 2.65 10.79
N TYR A 65 9.21 3.19 11.18
CA TYR A 65 8.09 3.30 10.29
C TYR A 65 7.39 4.64 10.42
N ARG A 66 6.70 5.02 9.36
CA ARG A 66 5.86 6.21 9.30
C ARG A 66 4.56 5.88 8.62
N LEU A 67 3.52 6.58 9.03
CA LEU A 67 2.22 6.51 8.40
C LEU A 67 1.93 7.85 7.74
N PHE A 68 1.57 7.82 6.46
CA PHE A 68 1.10 8.97 5.73
C PHE A 68 -0.39 8.79 5.49
N TRP A 69 -1.19 9.71 5.95
CA TRP A 69 -2.63 9.60 5.84
C TRP A 69 -3.16 10.47 4.70
N TYR A 70 -4.20 9.97 4.06
CA TYR A 70 -4.86 10.63 2.94
C TYR A 70 -6.36 10.66 3.18
N ASP A 71 -7.02 11.71 2.67
CA ASP A 71 -8.47 11.76 2.69
C ASP A 71 -9.05 10.93 1.53
N LYS A 72 -10.36 10.93 1.40
CA LYS A 72 -11.02 10.14 0.36
C LYS A 72 -10.69 10.60 -1.06
N HIS A 73 -10.15 11.77 -1.22
CA HIS A 73 -9.74 12.30 -2.51
C HIS A 73 -8.26 12.06 -2.80
N GLY A 74 -7.56 11.42 -1.88
CA GLY A 74 -6.14 11.18 -2.05
C GLY A 74 -5.25 12.34 -1.65
N VAL A 75 -5.81 13.34 -1.00
CA VAL A 75 -5.04 14.49 -0.53
C VAL A 75 -4.45 14.15 0.82
N THR A 76 -3.18 14.49 1.00
CA THR A 76 -2.48 14.23 2.25
C THR A 76 -3.14 14.97 3.40
N VAL A 77 -3.44 14.23 4.46
CA VAL A 77 -3.90 14.81 5.70
C VAL A 77 -2.67 15.13 6.52
N THR A 78 -2.39 16.43 6.69
CA THR A 78 -1.24 16.85 7.46
C THR A 78 -1.59 16.80 8.93
N ALA A 79 -0.79 16.06 9.69
CA ALA A 79 -0.82 16.19 11.12
C ALA A 79 -0.14 17.52 11.49
N GLU A 80 -0.59 18.13 12.55
CA GLU A 80 -0.01 19.39 12.99
C GLU A 80 1.43 19.22 13.44
N GLU A 81 1.81 18.03 13.77
CA GLU A 81 3.13 17.73 14.27
C GLU A 81 4.06 17.31 13.15
N PRO A 82 5.36 17.59 13.27
CA PRO A 82 6.31 17.09 12.29
C PRO A 82 6.23 15.58 12.23
N ALA A 83 6.43 15.07 11.06
CA ALA A 83 6.35 13.64 10.82
C ALA A 83 7.39 12.91 11.68
N ILE A 84 6.90 12.00 12.50
CA ILE A 84 7.74 11.27 13.43
C ILE A 84 7.93 9.86 12.92
N TRP A 85 9.17 9.40 12.96
CA TRP A 85 9.47 8.00 12.73
C TRP A 85 9.27 7.24 14.01
N HIS A 86 8.42 6.21 13.97
CA HIS A 86 8.22 5.32 15.09
C HIS A 86 9.23 4.19 15.03
N ARG A 87 9.73 3.79 16.18
CA ARG A 87 10.69 2.71 16.26
C ARG A 87 9.99 1.41 16.65
N LEU A 88 10.44 0.32 16.05
CA LEU A 88 9.86 -0.99 16.28
C LEU A 88 10.98 -2.02 16.35
N ALA A 89 11.09 -2.71 17.48
CA ALA A 89 12.04 -3.78 17.65
C ALA A 89 11.30 -5.12 17.58
N LEU A 90 11.71 -5.97 16.66
CA LEU A 90 11.11 -7.29 16.49
C LEU A 90 12.09 -8.37 16.89
N GLN A 91 11.62 -9.28 17.73
CA GLN A 91 12.35 -10.50 18.05
C GLN A 91 12.33 -11.44 16.84
N PRO A 92 13.19 -12.47 16.84
CA PRO A 92 13.19 -13.45 15.74
C PRO A 92 11.80 -14.01 15.50
N LEU A 93 11.37 -13.97 14.24
CA LEU A 93 10.09 -14.52 13.77
C LEU A 93 8.85 -13.88 14.37
N GLN A 94 9.01 -12.79 15.10
CA GLN A 94 7.89 -12.09 15.73
C GLN A 94 7.05 -11.34 14.71
N LYS A 95 5.75 -11.45 14.88
CA LYS A 95 4.77 -10.63 14.15
C LYS A 95 4.16 -9.62 15.11
N GLN A 96 4.18 -8.36 14.72
CA GLN A 96 3.72 -7.27 15.57
C GLN A 96 2.65 -6.46 14.85
N PRO A 97 1.45 -6.30 15.45
CA PRO A 97 0.47 -5.38 14.89
C PRO A 97 0.91 -3.95 15.13
N LEU A 98 0.55 -3.08 14.20
CA LEU A 98 0.83 -1.65 14.30
C LEU A 98 -0.44 -0.90 14.66
N THR A 99 -0.27 0.15 15.45
CA THR A 99 -1.39 1.02 15.81
C THR A 99 -1.61 2.03 14.69
N LEU A 100 -2.83 2.09 14.19
CA LEU A 100 -3.23 3.03 13.15
C LEU A 100 -4.03 4.15 13.81
N ALA A 101 -3.36 5.25 14.13
CA ALA A 101 -4.01 6.40 14.73
C ALA A 101 -4.32 7.42 13.64
N ARG A 102 -5.60 7.57 13.32
CA ARG A 102 -6.05 8.53 12.30
C ARG A 102 -5.94 9.94 12.84
N PRO A 103 -5.24 10.83 12.13
CA PRO A 103 -5.08 12.21 12.62
C PRO A 103 -6.40 12.99 12.66
N THR A 104 -7.29 12.73 11.70
CA THR A 104 -8.56 13.43 11.61
C THR A 104 -9.66 12.48 11.20
N ALA A 105 -10.90 12.92 11.31
CA ALA A 105 -12.03 12.12 10.85
C ALA A 105 -12.04 11.92 9.35
N ASP A 106 -11.36 12.78 8.61
CA ASP A 106 -11.30 12.68 7.15
C ASP A 106 -10.25 11.70 6.67
N SER A 107 -9.46 11.14 7.56
CA SER A 107 -8.41 10.18 7.21
C SER A 107 -9.06 8.89 6.71
N ALA A 108 -8.91 8.62 5.43
CA ALA A 108 -9.59 7.51 4.77
C ALA A 108 -8.64 6.39 4.35
N ASN A 109 -7.39 6.74 4.05
CA ASN A 109 -6.41 5.77 3.57
C ASN A 109 -5.04 6.14 4.08
N TYR A 110 -4.09 5.22 3.98
CA TYR A 110 -2.75 5.48 4.47
C TYR A 110 -1.69 4.79 3.64
N ARG A 111 -0.46 5.28 3.80
CA ARG A 111 0.74 4.62 3.30
C ARG A 111 1.61 4.29 4.51
N LEU A 112 2.02 3.04 4.60
CA LEU A 112 2.98 2.60 5.59
C LEU A 112 4.36 2.54 4.95
N TYR A 113 5.30 3.27 5.52
CA TYR A 113 6.67 3.29 5.05
C TYR A 113 7.57 2.65 6.10
N LEU A 114 8.33 1.62 5.68
CA LEU A 114 9.22 0.85 6.57
C LEU A 114 10.66 0.96 6.12
N ARG A 115 11.55 1.12 7.08
CA ARG A 115 12.99 1.07 6.83
C ARG A 115 13.70 0.48 8.04
N LEU A 116 14.95 0.06 7.84
CA LEU A 116 15.80 -0.32 8.97
C LEU A 116 16.13 0.92 9.79
N ASN A 117 16.16 0.75 11.09
CA ASN A 117 16.51 1.84 12.00
C ASN A 117 18.01 1.89 12.24
#